data_e41c1c76df1caca1bf537668a93b094f
#
_entry.id   e41c1c76df1caca1bf537668a93b094f
#
_cell.length_a   1.000
_cell.length_b   1.000
_cell.length_c   1.000
_cell.angle_alpha   90.00
_cell.angle_beta   90.00
_cell.angle_gamma   90.00
#
_symmetry.space_group_name_H-M   'P 1'
#
loop_
_entity.id
_entity.type
_entity.pdbx_description
1 polymer ?
#
loop_
_entity_poly.entity_id
_entity_poly.type
_entity_poly.pdbx_seq_one_letter_code
_entity_poly.pdbx_strand_id
1 'polypeptide(L)'
;MKKKEEFLSSDAKILSLILYSDATNVDTLGKSNLHPIYVSIGNIKNWRRNKPDAKQLLGFFPILEASDNSEKQKDKFKNAARDSFHKSLELLLDPLLKLNNGINLTLNGNKIWFYPRVSVIIADWPEAATYCLTFKSAMSNFPCHSCLVSRNNLPNIDLQMDDITPRTHINMYQYYSQGLEKSVCIENVPNYFWELP
;
A
#
# COMPACT_ATOMS: atom_id res chain seq x y z
N MET A 1 -10.56 16.15 -5.76
CA MET A 1 -10.68 16.06 -4.30
C MET A 1 -11.78 16.91 -3.67
N LYS A 2 -12.26 18.03 -4.26
CA LYS A 2 -13.31 18.89 -3.66
C LYS A 2 -14.76 18.35 -3.68
N LYS A 3 -15.09 17.32 -4.45
CA LYS A 3 -16.49 16.82 -4.57
C LYS A 3 -16.91 15.80 -3.49
N LYS A 4 -15.99 15.28 -2.65
CA LYS A 4 -16.34 14.30 -1.60
C LYS A 4 -16.50 14.92 -0.20
N GLU A 5 -16.08 16.17 0.01
CA GLU A 5 -16.25 16.85 1.29
C GLU A 5 -17.70 17.28 1.56
N GLU A 6 -18.54 17.42 0.53
CA GLU A 6 -19.94 17.87 0.67
C GLU A 6 -20.89 16.82 1.24
N PHE A 7 -20.46 15.56 1.41
CA PHE A 7 -21.31 14.47 1.91
C PHE A 7 -21.00 14.01 3.34
N LEU A 8 -19.99 14.57 3.98
CA LEU A 8 -19.72 14.26 5.38
C LEU A 8 -20.65 15.10 6.26
N SER A 9 -21.55 14.44 7.01
CA SER A 9 -22.30 15.15 8.07
C SER A 9 -21.29 15.81 9.01
N SER A 10 -21.61 16.99 9.57
CA SER A 10 -20.72 17.74 10.47
C SER A 10 -20.17 16.93 11.65
N ASP A 11 -20.84 15.83 12.00
CA ASP A 11 -20.49 14.93 13.11
C ASP A 11 -19.76 13.65 12.69
N ALA A 12 -19.53 13.46 11.41
CA ALA A 12 -18.86 12.25 10.91
C ALA A 12 -17.35 12.31 11.15
N LYS A 13 -16.79 11.18 11.62
CA LYS A 13 -15.38 11.05 11.95
C LYS A 13 -14.68 10.06 11.03
N ILE A 14 -13.43 10.33 10.68
CA ILE A 14 -12.60 9.36 9.98
C ILE A 14 -12.12 8.32 11.00
N LEU A 15 -12.33 7.02 10.67
CA LEU A 15 -11.67 5.92 11.33
C LEU A 15 -10.38 5.63 10.56
N SER A 16 -9.28 6.16 11.08
CA SER A 16 -7.95 6.03 10.47
C SER A 16 -7.41 4.61 10.69
N LEU A 17 -7.15 3.89 9.62
CA LEU A 17 -6.54 2.57 9.65
C LEU A 17 -5.07 2.67 9.22
N ILE A 18 -4.21 2.03 10.00
CA ILE A 18 -2.78 1.91 9.72
C ILE A 18 -2.51 0.44 9.43
N LEU A 19 -2.01 0.16 8.24
CA LEU A 19 -1.56 -1.17 7.83
C LEU A 19 -0.06 -1.32 8.07
N TYR A 20 0.37 -2.51 8.43
CA TYR A 20 1.77 -2.89 8.52
C TYR A 20 1.92 -4.30 7.96
N SER A 21 2.86 -4.49 7.06
CA SER A 21 3.28 -5.82 6.63
C SER A 21 4.80 -5.89 6.53
N ASP A 22 5.33 -7.09 6.74
CA ASP A 22 6.75 -7.37 6.59
C ASP A 22 6.95 -8.88 6.52
N ALA A 23 7.63 -9.35 5.46
CA ALA A 23 7.92 -10.76 5.31
C ALA A 23 8.96 -11.19 6.34
N THR A 24 8.67 -12.24 7.10
CA THR A 24 9.53 -12.71 8.18
C THR A 24 9.85 -14.20 8.06
N ASN A 25 11.07 -14.58 8.43
CA ASN A 25 11.47 -15.97 8.57
C ASN A 25 10.85 -16.54 9.86
N VAL A 26 10.26 -17.72 9.76
CA VAL A 26 9.61 -18.40 10.89
C VAL A 26 10.38 -19.63 11.40
N ASP A 27 11.46 -19.98 10.72
CA ASP A 27 12.37 -21.05 11.15
C ASP A 27 13.81 -20.55 11.26
N THR A 28 14.60 -21.28 12.05
CA THR A 28 16.03 -20.97 12.28
C THR A 28 16.91 -21.17 11.05
N LEU A 29 16.41 -21.87 10.03
CA LEU A 29 17.14 -22.17 8.79
C LEU A 29 16.76 -21.20 7.66
N GLY A 30 15.80 -20.30 7.89
CA GLY A 30 15.32 -19.35 6.88
C GLY A 30 14.64 -20.00 5.67
N LYS A 31 14.12 -21.22 5.83
CA LYS A 31 13.46 -21.98 4.74
C LYS A 31 11.97 -21.67 4.65
N SER A 32 11.37 -21.28 5.77
CA SER A 32 9.93 -20.97 5.84
C SER A 32 9.74 -19.51 6.12
N ASN A 33 8.99 -18.85 5.25
CA ASN A 33 8.66 -17.43 5.37
C ASN A 33 7.16 -17.26 5.54
N LEU A 34 6.77 -16.31 6.34
CA LEU A 34 5.40 -15.79 6.40
C LEU A 34 5.40 -14.32 6.06
N HIS A 35 4.30 -13.85 5.49
CA HIS A 35 4.12 -12.46 5.14
C HIS A 35 2.83 -11.92 5.79
N PRO A 36 2.85 -11.67 7.12
CA PRO A 36 1.69 -11.19 7.84
C PRO A 36 1.34 -9.76 7.47
N ILE A 37 0.05 -9.45 7.51
CA ILE A 37 -0.47 -8.09 7.45
C ILE A 37 -1.28 -7.80 8.71
N TYR A 38 -0.97 -6.68 9.35
CA TYR A 38 -1.62 -6.21 10.56
C TYR A 38 -2.35 -4.89 10.30
N VAL A 39 -3.40 -4.67 11.08
CA VAL A 39 -4.09 -3.38 11.16
C VAL A 39 -4.06 -2.84 12.57
N SER A 40 -3.95 -1.53 12.68
CA SER A 40 -4.17 -0.79 13.93
C SER A 40 -4.97 0.48 13.66
N ILE A 41 -5.60 1.03 14.71
CA ILE A 41 -6.43 2.24 14.63
C ILE A 41 -5.57 3.47 14.90
N GLY A 42 -5.48 4.38 13.91
CA GLY A 42 -4.69 5.60 13.99
C GLY A 42 -5.23 6.64 14.99
N ASN A 43 -6.54 6.60 15.29
CA ASN A 43 -7.19 7.47 16.27
C ASN A 43 -6.77 7.22 17.72
N ILE A 44 -6.11 6.10 18.00
CA ILE A 44 -5.63 5.74 19.33
C ILE A 44 -4.30 6.45 19.61
N LYS A 45 -4.13 6.95 20.84
CA LYS A 45 -2.87 7.56 21.28
C LYS A 45 -1.69 6.62 21.08
N ASN A 46 -0.53 7.15 20.71
CA ASN A 46 0.64 6.38 20.28
C ASN A 46 1.11 5.35 21.34
N TRP A 47 1.17 5.73 22.61
CA TRP A 47 1.57 4.82 23.69
C TRP A 47 0.64 3.60 23.85
N ARG A 48 -0.66 3.76 23.53
CA ARG A 48 -1.65 2.68 23.59
C ARG A 48 -1.60 1.84 22.32
N ARG A 49 -1.43 2.47 21.15
CA ARG A 49 -1.35 1.80 19.86
C ARG A 49 -0.16 0.83 19.76
N ASN A 50 0.92 1.10 20.51
CA ASN A 50 2.09 0.24 20.56
C ASN A 50 1.93 -1.03 21.40
N LYS A 51 0.78 -1.22 22.07
CA LYS A 51 0.50 -2.45 22.82
C LYS A 51 0.08 -3.57 21.88
N PRO A 52 0.43 -4.85 22.20
CA PRO A 52 0.11 -5.99 21.33
C PRO A 52 -1.37 -6.13 20.99
N ASP A 53 -2.25 -5.89 21.96
CA ASP A 53 -3.70 -5.99 21.82
C ASP A 53 -4.35 -4.83 21.03
N ALA A 54 -3.57 -3.81 20.65
CA ALA A 54 -4.00 -2.73 19.76
C ALA A 54 -3.68 -3.00 18.27
N LYS A 55 -3.09 -4.14 17.98
CA LYS A 55 -2.75 -4.60 16.62
C LYS A 55 -3.52 -5.88 16.34
N GLN A 56 -4.20 -5.93 15.22
CA GLN A 56 -4.95 -7.10 14.77
C GLN A 56 -4.29 -7.70 13.54
N LEU A 57 -4.00 -8.98 13.56
CA LEU A 57 -3.60 -9.72 12.37
C LEU A 57 -4.81 -9.83 11.44
N LEU A 58 -4.68 -9.33 10.21
CA LEU A 58 -5.69 -9.47 9.17
C LEU A 58 -5.56 -10.79 8.43
N GLY A 59 -4.31 -11.23 8.16
CA GLY A 59 -4.03 -12.45 7.43
C GLY A 59 -2.57 -12.53 7.02
N PHE A 60 -2.31 -13.41 6.06
CA PHE A 60 -0.99 -13.60 5.47
C PHE A 60 -1.08 -13.43 3.96
N PHE A 61 -0.15 -12.68 3.38
CA PHE A 61 0.00 -12.67 1.93
C PHE A 61 0.60 -13.98 1.43
N PRO A 62 0.15 -14.49 0.28
CA PRO A 62 0.74 -15.67 -0.31
C PRO A 62 2.17 -15.38 -0.79
N ILE A 63 3.08 -16.26 -0.50
CA ILE A 63 4.46 -16.24 -1.01
C ILE A 63 4.54 -17.29 -2.11
N LEU A 64 4.70 -16.84 -3.36
CA LEU A 64 4.88 -17.75 -4.48
C LEU A 64 6.33 -18.23 -4.51
N GLU A 65 6.51 -19.53 -4.64
CA GLU A 65 7.82 -20.17 -4.77
C GLU A 65 8.05 -20.56 -6.23
N ALA A 66 9.20 -20.18 -6.77
CA ALA A 66 9.66 -20.62 -8.08
C ALA A 66 10.27 -22.01 -7.98
N SER A 67 10.10 -22.84 -9.01
CA SER A 67 10.71 -24.18 -9.05
C SER A 67 12.24 -24.14 -9.09
N ASP A 68 12.79 -23.08 -9.68
CA ASP A 68 14.23 -22.86 -9.78
C ASP A 68 14.58 -21.35 -9.94
N ASN A 69 15.89 -21.03 -9.89
CA ASN A 69 16.37 -19.68 -10.05
C ASN A 69 16.09 -19.08 -11.45
N SER A 70 15.99 -19.89 -12.49
CA SER A 70 15.69 -19.45 -13.84
C SER A 70 14.23 -19.00 -13.92
N GLU A 71 13.30 -19.75 -13.35
CA GLU A 71 11.89 -19.36 -13.27
C GLU A 71 11.71 -18.07 -12.46
N LYS A 72 12.39 -17.97 -11.30
CA LYS A 72 12.34 -16.78 -10.45
C LYS A 72 12.70 -15.47 -11.17
N GLN A 73 13.56 -15.56 -12.18
CA GLN A 73 13.99 -14.39 -12.94
C GLN A 73 13.03 -14.01 -14.09
N LYS A 74 12.15 -14.91 -14.50
CA LYS A 74 11.21 -14.67 -15.60
C LYS A 74 10.16 -13.60 -15.20
N ASP A 75 9.87 -12.70 -16.13
CA ASP A 75 8.87 -11.65 -15.92
C ASP A 75 7.49 -12.24 -15.63
N LYS A 76 7.16 -13.38 -16.25
CA LYS A 76 5.90 -14.09 -15.96
C LYS A 76 5.75 -14.44 -14.48
N PHE A 77 6.80 -15.00 -13.85
CA PHE A 77 6.78 -15.34 -12.44
C PHE A 77 6.70 -14.10 -11.54
N LYS A 78 7.52 -13.09 -11.85
CA LYS A 78 7.52 -11.81 -11.11
C LYS A 78 6.15 -11.14 -11.16
N ASN A 79 5.54 -11.08 -12.34
CA ASN A 79 4.22 -10.49 -12.52
C ASN A 79 3.14 -11.31 -11.78
N ALA A 80 3.21 -12.65 -11.83
CA ALA A 80 2.28 -13.49 -11.07
C ALA A 80 2.39 -13.27 -9.56
N ALA A 81 3.60 -13.11 -9.03
CA ALA A 81 3.80 -12.83 -7.60
C ALA A 81 3.23 -11.47 -7.20
N ARG A 82 3.42 -10.43 -8.03
CA ARG A 82 2.86 -9.08 -7.78
C ARG A 82 1.34 -9.05 -7.91
N ASP A 83 0.81 -9.70 -8.94
CA ASP A 83 -0.63 -9.82 -9.15
C ASP A 83 -1.30 -10.56 -7.99
N SER A 84 -0.70 -11.66 -7.53
CA SER A 84 -1.16 -12.38 -6.34
C SER A 84 -1.18 -11.51 -5.09
N PHE A 85 -0.15 -10.68 -4.88
CA PHE A 85 -0.09 -9.75 -3.76
C PHE A 85 -1.23 -8.72 -3.83
N HIS A 86 -1.44 -8.07 -4.97
CA HIS A 86 -2.47 -7.05 -5.13
C HIS A 86 -3.89 -7.62 -5.09
N LYS A 87 -4.12 -8.83 -5.61
CA LYS A 87 -5.40 -9.55 -5.45
C LYS A 87 -5.68 -9.93 -4.00
N SER A 88 -4.63 -10.26 -3.24
CA SER A 88 -4.79 -10.53 -1.80
C SER A 88 -5.12 -9.26 -1.02
N LEU A 89 -4.54 -8.11 -1.40
CA LEU A 89 -4.92 -6.81 -0.85
C LEU A 89 -6.39 -6.48 -1.16
N GLU A 90 -6.84 -6.69 -2.40
CA GLU A 90 -8.23 -6.52 -2.79
C GLU A 90 -9.16 -7.33 -1.89
N LEU A 91 -8.87 -8.63 -1.73
CA LEU A 91 -9.67 -9.52 -0.88
C LEU A 91 -9.72 -9.05 0.57
N LEU A 92 -8.60 -8.60 1.13
CA LEU A 92 -8.49 -8.15 2.52
C LEU A 92 -9.16 -6.79 2.75
N LEU A 93 -9.12 -5.89 1.77
CA LEU A 93 -9.59 -4.51 1.91
C LEU A 93 -10.96 -4.26 1.25
N ASP A 94 -11.51 -5.20 0.47
CA ASP A 94 -12.85 -5.12 -0.10
C ASP A 94 -13.95 -4.79 0.93
N PRO A 95 -13.92 -5.32 2.17
CA PRO A 95 -14.87 -4.89 3.20
C PRO A 95 -14.84 -3.38 3.49
N LEU A 96 -13.69 -2.71 3.34
CA LEU A 96 -13.59 -1.26 3.52
C LEU A 96 -14.25 -0.49 2.39
N LEU A 97 -14.19 -1.01 1.16
CA LEU A 97 -14.91 -0.44 0.02
C LEU A 97 -16.42 -0.50 0.22
N LYS A 98 -16.92 -1.60 0.80
CA LYS A 98 -18.34 -1.77 1.14
C LYS A 98 -18.80 -0.80 2.24
N LEU A 99 -17.88 -0.27 3.06
CA LEU A 99 -18.15 0.72 4.09
C LEU A 99 -17.95 2.18 3.60
N ASN A 100 -17.99 2.42 2.30
CA ASN A 100 -17.82 3.77 1.73
C ASN A 100 -18.84 4.79 2.26
N ASN A 101 -20.03 4.33 2.64
CA ASN A 101 -21.07 5.16 3.25
C ASN A 101 -20.89 5.31 4.77
N GLY A 102 -19.81 4.76 5.32
CA GLY A 102 -19.53 4.82 6.75
C GLY A 102 -20.20 3.72 7.56
N ILE A 103 -19.90 3.71 8.85
CA ILE A 103 -20.40 2.72 9.83
C ILE A 103 -20.71 3.41 11.16
N ASN A 104 -21.81 3.02 11.80
CA ASN A 104 -22.14 3.42 13.16
C ASN A 104 -21.40 2.52 14.18
N LEU A 105 -20.63 3.12 15.03
CA LEU A 105 -20.00 2.45 16.18
C LEU A 105 -20.49 3.08 17.46
N THR A 106 -20.73 2.26 18.49
CA THR A 106 -21.12 2.74 19.82
C THR A 106 -19.89 2.82 20.71
N LEU A 107 -19.52 4.03 21.13
CA LEU A 107 -18.42 4.29 22.04
C LEU A 107 -18.96 4.96 23.30
N ASN A 108 -18.75 4.34 24.47
CA ASN A 108 -19.22 4.85 25.76
C ASN A 108 -20.73 5.19 25.75
N GLY A 109 -21.55 4.35 25.12
CA GLY A 109 -22.98 4.56 25.02
C GLY A 109 -23.43 5.52 23.91
N ASN A 110 -22.51 6.25 23.27
CA ASN A 110 -22.81 7.19 22.19
C ASN A 110 -22.62 6.53 20.82
N LYS A 111 -23.60 6.66 19.94
CA LYS A 111 -23.47 6.27 18.52
C LYS A 111 -22.71 7.33 17.77
N ILE A 112 -21.63 6.94 17.13
CA ILE A 112 -20.79 7.83 16.32
C ILE A 112 -20.65 7.24 14.93
N TRP A 113 -20.84 8.10 13.91
CA TRP A 113 -20.67 7.72 12.52
C TRP A 113 -19.20 7.84 12.10
N PHE A 114 -18.62 6.74 11.63
CA PHE A 114 -17.24 6.69 11.17
C PHE A 114 -17.14 6.34 9.70
N TYR A 115 -16.17 6.96 9.03
CA TYR A 115 -15.70 6.57 7.69
C TYR A 115 -14.34 5.89 7.81
N PRO A 116 -14.27 4.54 7.64
CA PRO A 116 -12.99 3.85 7.65
C PRO A 116 -12.15 4.24 6.42
N ARG A 117 -10.87 4.57 6.64
CA ARG A 117 -9.92 4.91 5.58
C ARG A 117 -8.54 4.37 5.93
N VAL A 118 -7.87 3.75 4.95
CA VAL A 118 -6.44 3.44 5.07
C VAL A 118 -5.68 4.77 4.99
N SER A 119 -5.11 5.19 6.09
CA SER A 119 -4.42 6.48 6.20
C SER A 119 -2.92 6.35 6.01
N VAL A 120 -2.34 5.21 6.41
CA VAL A 120 -0.91 4.95 6.35
C VAL A 120 -0.68 3.46 6.13
N ILE A 121 0.31 3.15 5.30
CA ILE A 121 0.91 1.82 5.19
C ILE A 121 2.34 1.96 5.69
N ILE A 122 2.71 1.19 6.71
CA ILE A 122 4.07 1.14 7.24
C ILE A 122 4.76 -0.07 6.62
N ALA A 123 5.83 0.19 5.89
CA ALA A 123 6.59 -0.81 5.16
C ALA A 123 8.05 -0.36 5.05
N ASP A 124 8.97 -1.31 4.91
CA ASP A 124 10.33 -1.02 4.49
C ASP A 124 10.38 -0.65 2.99
N TRP A 125 11.55 -0.29 2.48
CA TRP A 125 11.70 0.15 1.08
C TRP A 125 11.29 -0.94 0.07
N PRO A 126 11.75 -2.20 0.16
CA PRO A 126 11.33 -3.27 -0.74
C PRO A 126 9.83 -3.56 -0.70
N GLU A 127 9.24 -3.49 0.48
CA GLU A 127 7.82 -3.70 0.67
C GLU A 127 6.99 -2.52 0.10
N ALA A 128 7.42 -1.28 0.35
CA ALA A 128 6.82 -0.08 -0.23
C ALA A 128 6.85 -0.14 -1.76
N ALA A 129 7.93 -0.64 -2.37
CA ALA A 129 8.00 -0.88 -3.81
C ALA A 129 6.97 -1.90 -4.29
N THR A 130 6.66 -2.92 -3.48
CA THR A 130 5.62 -3.90 -3.79
C THR A 130 4.23 -3.27 -3.75
N TYR A 131 3.91 -2.48 -2.73
CA TYR A 131 2.64 -1.77 -2.63
C TYR A 131 2.42 -0.76 -3.76
N CYS A 132 3.46 -0.02 -4.12
CA CYS A 132 3.40 1.00 -5.16
C CYS A 132 3.61 0.46 -6.58
N LEU A 133 3.97 -0.83 -6.72
CA LEU A 133 4.41 -1.47 -7.96
C LEU A 133 5.58 -0.72 -8.63
N THR A 134 6.43 -0.05 -7.86
CA THR A 134 7.65 0.54 -8.38
C THR A 134 8.76 -0.51 -8.47
N PHE A 135 9.73 -0.28 -9.35
CA PHE A 135 10.88 -1.17 -9.45
C PHE A 135 11.66 -1.18 -8.13
N LYS A 136 11.93 -2.38 -7.59
CA LYS A 136 12.67 -2.55 -6.32
C LYS A 136 14.13 -2.09 -6.37
N SER A 137 14.70 -1.96 -7.57
CA SER A 137 16.09 -1.57 -7.74
C SER A 137 16.28 -0.07 -7.48
N ALA A 138 17.15 0.27 -6.52
CA ALA A 138 17.60 1.65 -6.32
C ALA A 138 18.35 2.22 -7.53
N MET A 139 18.78 1.37 -8.48
CA MET A 139 19.42 1.75 -9.73
C MET A 139 18.43 2.06 -10.86
N SER A 140 17.12 1.96 -10.63
CA SER A 140 16.11 2.38 -11.59
C SER A 140 16.18 3.89 -11.86
N ASN A 141 15.66 4.33 -13.01
CA ASN A 141 15.71 5.76 -13.36
C ASN A 141 14.88 6.63 -12.41
N PHE A 142 13.76 6.11 -11.89
CA PHE A 142 12.85 6.78 -10.97
C PHE A 142 12.60 5.88 -9.74
N PRO A 143 13.54 5.79 -8.78
CA PRO A 143 13.45 4.82 -7.69
C PRO A 143 12.49 5.24 -6.57
N CYS A 144 12.10 6.51 -6.49
CA CYS A 144 11.20 6.98 -5.42
C CYS A 144 9.77 6.42 -5.59
N HIS A 145 9.17 5.99 -4.47
CA HIS A 145 7.78 5.50 -4.49
C HIS A 145 6.75 6.62 -4.55
N SER A 146 7.14 7.84 -4.17
CA SER A 146 6.25 8.98 -4.04
C SER A 146 6.33 9.97 -5.19
N CYS A 147 7.41 9.96 -5.98
CA CYS A 147 7.62 10.94 -7.05
C CYS A 147 8.43 10.40 -8.23
N LEU A 148 8.42 11.16 -9.33
CA LEU A 148 9.17 10.90 -10.56
C LEU A 148 10.48 11.72 -10.62
N VAL A 149 11.11 11.97 -9.49
CA VAL A 149 12.47 12.55 -9.49
C VAL A 149 13.44 11.51 -10.01
N SER A 150 14.24 11.88 -11.00
CA SER A 150 15.25 10.98 -11.56
C SER A 150 16.30 10.63 -10.52
N ARG A 151 16.88 9.43 -10.62
CA ARG A 151 17.95 8.98 -9.73
C ARG A 151 19.11 9.99 -9.65
N ASN A 152 19.47 10.61 -10.76
CA ASN A 152 20.58 11.57 -10.80
C ASN A 152 20.24 12.87 -10.05
N ASN A 153 18.97 13.20 -9.91
CA ASN A 153 18.51 14.40 -9.23
C ASN A 153 18.12 14.16 -7.76
N LEU A 154 18.06 12.90 -7.29
CA LEU A 154 17.73 12.61 -5.89
C LEU A 154 18.66 13.30 -4.88
N PRO A 155 19.99 13.43 -5.13
CA PRO A 155 20.88 14.14 -4.20
C PRO A 155 20.75 15.67 -4.26
N ASN A 156 20.01 16.22 -5.23
CA ASN A 156 19.88 17.66 -5.38
C ASN A 156 18.93 18.23 -4.32
N ILE A 157 19.47 18.92 -3.33
CA ILE A 157 18.75 19.54 -2.23
C ILE A 157 18.03 20.85 -2.63
N ASP A 158 18.36 21.39 -3.80
CA ASP A 158 17.81 22.67 -4.29
C ASP A 158 16.54 22.47 -5.15
N LEU A 159 16.08 21.22 -5.32
CA LEU A 159 14.83 20.93 -6.03
C LEU A 159 13.65 21.62 -5.35
N GLN A 160 12.93 22.41 -6.13
CA GLN A 160 11.69 23.04 -5.67
C GLN A 160 10.52 22.06 -5.81
N MET A 161 9.47 22.27 -5.03
CA MET A 161 8.27 21.40 -5.10
C MET A 161 7.63 21.36 -6.49
N ASP A 162 7.72 22.45 -7.25
CA ASP A 162 7.19 22.54 -8.62
C ASP A 162 8.00 21.70 -9.64
N ASP A 163 9.25 21.35 -9.31
CA ASP A 163 10.10 20.48 -10.13
C ASP A 163 9.82 19.00 -9.87
N ILE A 164 9.02 18.69 -8.84
CA ILE A 164 8.75 17.34 -8.38
C ILE A 164 7.38 16.87 -8.85
N THR A 165 7.35 15.97 -9.82
CA THR A 165 6.11 15.32 -10.24
C THR A 165 5.76 14.19 -9.24
N PRO A 166 4.67 14.30 -8.47
CA PRO A 166 4.27 13.24 -7.55
C PRO A 166 3.72 12.03 -8.32
N ARG A 167 3.91 10.84 -7.77
CA ARG A 167 3.17 9.66 -8.21
C ARG A 167 1.79 9.70 -7.58
N THR A 168 0.76 9.81 -8.41
CA THR A 168 -0.65 9.76 -7.99
C THR A 168 -1.31 8.52 -8.57
N HIS A 169 -2.42 8.07 -8.00
CA HIS A 169 -3.20 6.98 -8.55
C HIS A 169 -3.58 7.26 -10.02
N ILE A 170 -3.96 8.50 -10.32
CA ILE A 170 -4.41 8.90 -11.66
C ILE A 170 -3.28 8.79 -12.67
N ASN A 171 -2.11 9.41 -12.41
CA ASN A 171 -1.05 9.41 -13.42
C ASN A 171 -0.38 8.04 -13.55
N MET A 172 -0.23 7.27 -12.48
CA MET A 172 0.32 5.91 -12.55
C MET A 172 -0.62 4.97 -13.32
N TYR A 173 -1.93 5.06 -13.11
CA TYR A 173 -2.92 4.32 -13.88
C TYR A 173 -2.87 4.71 -15.38
N GLN A 174 -2.70 6.01 -15.70
CA GLN A 174 -2.56 6.47 -17.08
C GLN A 174 -1.33 5.87 -17.77
N TYR A 175 -0.16 5.88 -17.11
CA TYR A 175 1.04 5.24 -17.67
C TYR A 175 0.85 3.75 -17.88
N TYR A 176 0.23 3.06 -16.93
CA TYR A 176 -0.09 1.64 -17.04
C TYR A 176 -1.04 1.36 -18.22
N SER A 177 -2.16 2.08 -18.31
CA SER A 177 -3.17 1.87 -19.36
C SER A 177 -2.68 2.17 -20.78
N GLN A 178 -1.62 2.99 -20.90
CA GLN A 178 -0.98 3.33 -22.18
C GLN A 178 0.20 2.41 -22.52
N GLY A 179 0.55 1.44 -21.70
CA GLY A 179 1.71 0.56 -21.90
C GLY A 179 3.05 1.27 -21.71
N LEU A 180 3.07 2.34 -20.90
CA LEU A 180 4.24 3.19 -20.65
C LEU A 180 4.87 2.94 -19.26
N GLU A 181 4.59 1.80 -18.63
CA GLU A 181 5.01 1.44 -17.26
C GLU A 181 6.53 1.57 -17.08
N LYS A 182 7.29 1.10 -18.08
CA LYS A 182 8.76 1.12 -18.03
C LYS A 182 9.32 2.53 -18.01
N SER A 183 8.64 3.51 -18.65
CA SER A 183 9.10 4.89 -18.72
C SER A 183 9.10 5.57 -17.34
N VAL A 184 8.27 5.10 -16.43
CA VAL A 184 8.13 5.62 -15.06
C VAL A 184 8.55 4.60 -13.99
N CYS A 185 9.20 3.52 -14.40
CA CYS A 185 9.71 2.46 -13.51
C CYS A 185 8.63 1.85 -12.60
N ILE A 186 7.46 1.53 -13.17
CA ILE A 186 6.44 0.71 -12.53
C ILE A 186 6.32 -0.65 -13.20
N GLU A 187 5.80 -1.62 -12.48
CA GLU A 187 5.62 -2.98 -12.93
C GLU A 187 4.35 -3.12 -13.79
N ASN A 188 4.37 -4.04 -14.75
CA ASN A 188 3.23 -4.28 -15.64
C ASN A 188 2.19 -5.20 -14.98
N VAL A 189 1.57 -4.70 -13.92
CA VAL A 189 0.49 -5.36 -13.18
C VAL A 189 -0.47 -4.30 -12.68
N PRO A 190 -1.79 -4.56 -12.61
CA PRO A 190 -2.74 -3.59 -12.05
C PRO A 190 -2.48 -3.41 -10.55
N ASN A 191 -2.54 -2.16 -10.10
CA ASN A 191 -2.39 -1.84 -8.68
C ASN A 191 -3.78 -1.66 -8.06
N TYR A 192 -4.06 -2.46 -7.04
CA TYR A 192 -5.33 -2.38 -6.32
C TYR A 192 -5.65 -0.97 -5.77
N PHE A 193 -4.64 -0.22 -5.31
CA PHE A 193 -4.86 1.12 -4.76
C PHE A 193 -5.30 2.15 -5.80
N TRP A 194 -5.14 1.89 -7.10
CA TRP A 194 -5.64 2.79 -8.14
C TRP A 194 -7.17 2.80 -8.21
N GLU A 195 -7.83 1.76 -7.71
CA GLU A 195 -9.28 1.60 -7.70
C GLU A 195 -9.92 2.13 -6.41
N LEU A 196 -9.11 2.42 -5.39
CA LEU A 196 -9.61 2.97 -4.14
C LEU A 196 -10.08 4.43 -4.32
N PRO A 197 -11.21 4.79 -3.70
CA PRO A 197 -11.79 6.13 -3.79
C PRO A 197 -10.99 7.19 -3.05
#